data_9388a9dc936d9650c3a227146038900a
#
_entry.id   9388a9dc936d9650c3a227146038900a
#
_cell.length_a   1.000
_cell.length_b   1.000
_cell.length_c   1.000
_cell.angle_alpha   90.00
_cell.angle_beta   90.00
_cell.angle_gamma   90.00
#
_symmetry.space_group_name_H-M   'P 1'
#
loop_
_entity.id
_entity.type
_entity.pdbx_description
1 polymer ?
#
loop_
_entity_poly.entity_id
_entity_poly.type
_entity_poly.pdbx_seq_one_letter_code
_entity_poly.pdbx_strand_id
1 'polypeptide(L)'
;MSADSICTIDIIELLVHDFFTYIHPLCPFPHEQSFREAFRKREDYTNRPFLALLASMIGALVASFPRKPRQHLKARGKDHMFPNAISLVNRCQQVCTAARGAGYLEREDLNVYDAATSYFLGLIGAYTFRWRQMRLYFSEALSIIRGLRSHVSAEEQSYAQLASMSSASGPNGLSHDGLRNGPPDYITQELSRRIFWTVFVGLRYASGCHSLVQ
;
A
#
# COMPACT_ATOMS: atom_id res chain seq x y z
N MET A 1 -17.55 -1.26 7.10
CA MET A 1 -17.12 -0.43 5.97
C MET A 1 -16.46 -1.37 4.99
N SER A 2 -16.73 -1.26 3.70
CA SER A 2 -16.23 -2.16 2.66
C SER A 2 -15.96 -1.37 1.36
N ALA A 3 -15.54 -2.07 0.31
CA ALA A 3 -15.37 -1.53 -1.03
C ALA A 3 -16.65 -0.84 -1.56
N ASP A 4 -17.83 -1.36 -1.21
CA ASP A 4 -19.12 -0.76 -1.58
C ASP A 4 -19.29 0.66 -1.01
N SER A 5 -18.51 1.03 0.01
CA SER A 5 -18.46 2.41 0.52
C SER A 5 -17.76 3.38 -0.45
N ILE A 6 -16.99 2.89 -1.41
CA ILE A 6 -16.35 3.70 -2.47
C ILE A 6 -17.33 3.85 -3.63
N CYS A 7 -17.69 2.73 -4.23
CA CYS A 7 -18.55 2.63 -5.41
C CYS A 7 -19.15 1.22 -5.49
N THR A 8 -20.06 0.98 -6.44
CA THR A 8 -20.59 -0.36 -6.67
C THR A 8 -19.49 -1.33 -7.11
N ILE A 9 -19.57 -2.58 -6.64
CA ILE A 9 -18.51 -3.58 -6.83
C ILE A 9 -18.15 -3.82 -8.29
N ASP A 10 -19.13 -3.82 -9.18
CA ASP A 10 -18.94 -4.00 -10.62
C ASP A 10 -18.07 -2.89 -11.27
N ILE A 11 -18.12 -1.69 -10.73
CA ILE A 11 -17.23 -0.59 -11.14
C ILE A 11 -15.85 -0.77 -10.51
N ILE A 12 -15.79 -1.17 -9.24
CA ILE A 12 -14.51 -1.41 -8.54
C ILE A 12 -13.71 -2.50 -9.24
N GLU A 13 -14.34 -3.59 -9.68
CA GLU A 13 -13.68 -4.66 -10.44
C GLU A 13 -12.99 -4.14 -11.69
N LEU A 14 -13.66 -3.25 -12.44
CA LEU A 14 -13.07 -2.61 -13.62
C LEU A 14 -11.92 -1.68 -13.25
N LEU A 15 -12.08 -0.89 -12.19
CA LEU A 15 -11.02 0.02 -11.73
C LEU A 15 -9.80 -0.76 -11.20
N VAL A 16 -10.00 -1.89 -10.53
CA VAL A 16 -8.92 -2.80 -10.15
C VAL A 16 -8.21 -3.37 -11.37
N HIS A 17 -8.98 -3.79 -12.40
CA HIS A 17 -8.38 -4.23 -13.65
C HIS A 17 -7.54 -3.14 -14.32
N ASP A 18 -8.09 -1.93 -14.40
CA ASP A 18 -7.38 -0.76 -14.97
C ASP A 18 -6.13 -0.40 -14.17
N PHE A 19 -6.16 -0.54 -12.84
CA PHE A 19 -4.99 -0.30 -11.99
C PHE A 19 -3.84 -1.24 -12.36
N PHE A 20 -4.10 -2.53 -12.48
CA PHE A 20 -3.07 -3.50 -12.87
C PHE A 20 -2.61 -3.34 -14.32
N THR A 21 -3.45 -2.78 -15.18
CA THR A 21 -3.10 -2.50 -16.57
C THR A 21 -2.25 -1.23 -16.73
N TYR A 22 -2.56 -0.15 -15.99
CA TYR A 22 -1.98 1.18 -16.28
C TYR A 22 -1.03 1.70 -15.19
N ILE A 23 -1.25 1.37 -13.92
CA ILE A 23 -0.42 1.85 -12.79
C ILE A 23 0.63 0.80 -12.41
N HIS A 24 0.22 -0.44 -12.28
CA HIS A 24 1.09 -1.51 -11.78
C HIS A 24 2.37 -1.73 -12.61
N PRO A 25 2.41 -1.58 -13.94
CA PRO A 25 3.67 -1.66 -14.69
C PRO A 25 4.71 -0.62 -14.28
N LEU A 26 4.28 0.53 -13.76
CA LEU A 26 5.15 1.62 -13.29
C LEU A 26 5.46 1.49 -11.79
N CYS A 27 4.50 1.00 -11.02
CA CYS A 27 4.58 0.82 -9.58
C CYS A 27 4.21 -0.63 -9.26
N PRO A 28 5.15 -1.62 -9.41
CA PRO A 28 4.85 -3.05 -9.40
C PRO A 28 4.60 -3.59 -7.99
N PHE A 29 3.62 -3.01 -7.34
CA PHE A 29 3.06 -3.41 -6.06
C PHE A 29 1.58 -2.94 -5.98
N PRO A 30 0.71 -3.65 -5.24
CA PRO A 30 0.95 -4.90 -4.50
C PRO A 30 1.21 -6.10 -5.44
N HIS A 31 1.52 -7.27 -4.86
CA HIS A 31 1.60 -8.50 -5.63
C HIS A 31 0.23 -8.85 -6.21
N GLU A 32 0.10 -8.85 -7.53
CA GLU A 32 -1.18 -8.89 -8.23
C GLU A 32 -2.01 -10.12 -7.88
N GLN A 33 -1.38 -11.31 -7.89
CA GLN A 33 -2.09 -12.56 -7.66
C GLN A 33 -2.71 -12.62 -6.25
N SER A 34 -1.91 -12.29 -5.23
CA SER A 34 -2.38 -12.25 -3.83
C SER A 34 -3.48 -11.21 -3.63
N PHE A 35 -3.33 -10.03 -4.24
CA PHE A 35 -4.34 -8.98 -4.17
C PHE A 35 -5.65 -9.41 -4.81
N ARG A 36 -5.61 -9.98 -6.02
CA ARG A 36 -6.82 -10.43 -6.71
C ARG A 36 -7.52 -11.56 -5.99
N GLU A 37 -6.78 -12.43 -5.31
CA GLU A 37 -7.34 -13.49 -4.47
C GLU A 37 -8.05 -12.91 -3.26
N ALA A 38 -7.42 -12.01 -2.51
CA ALA A 38 -8.01 -11.31 -1.38
C ALA A 38 -9.27 -10.52 -1.78
N PHE A 39 -9.21 -9.84 -2.93
CA PHE A 39 -10.37 -9.11 -3.46
C PHE A 39 -11.54 -10.05 -3.81
N ARG A 40 -11.26 -11.19 -4.43
CA ARG A 40 -12.29 -12.21 -4.75
C ARG A 40 -12.93 -12.81 -3.51
N LYS A 41 -12.12 -13.00 -2.44
CA LYS A 41 -12.61 -13.44 -1.12
C LYS A 41 -13.36 -12.36 -0.34
N ARG A 42 -13.46 -11.14 -0.89
CA ARG A 42 -14.10 -9.99 -0.24
C ARG A 42 -13.48 -9.69 1.14
N GLU A 43 -12.14 -9.75 1.22
CA GLU A 43 -11.42 -9.39 2.45
C GLU A 43 -11.62 -7.93 2.86
N ASP A 44 -12.10 -7.08 1.95
CA ASP A 44 -12.47 -5.69 2.23
C ASP A 44 -13.52 -5.52 3.36
N TYR A 45 -14.29 -6.56 3.69
CA TYR A 45 -15.24 -6.52 4.81
C TYR A 45 -14.58 -6.72 6.18
N THR A 46 -13.55 -7.54 6.26
CA THR A 46 -12.93 -8.02 7.51
C THR A 46 -11.54 -7.45 7.74
N ASN A 47 -10.80 -7.15 6.66
CA ASN A 47 -9.42 -6.68 6.68
C ASN A 47 -9.35 -5.18 6.36
N ARG A 48 -9.25 -4.35 7.40
CA ARG A 48 -9.17 -2.89 7.25
C ARG A 48 -7.94 -2.41 6.49
N PRO A 49 -6.72 -2.93 6.74
CA PRO A 49 -5.54 -2.64 5.91
C PRO A 49 -5.74 -2.94 4.42
N PHE A 50 -6.39 -4.05 4.09
CA PHE A 50 -6.71 -4.38 2.70
C PHE A 50 -7.70 -3.37 2.08
N LEU A 51 -8.74 -2.96 2.82
CA LEU A 51 -9.67 -1.93 2.36
C LEU A 51 -8.97 -0.57 2.14
N ALA A 52 -8.05 -0.19 3.03
CA ALA A 52 -7.27 1.03 2.89
C ALA A 52 -6.37 0.99 1.64
N LEU A 53 -5.71 -0.14 1.40
CA LEU A 53 -4.90 -0.36 0.20
C LEU A 53 -5.76 -0.26 -1.07
N LEU A 54 -6.87 -1.00 -1.14
CA LEU A 54 -7.80 -0.98 -2.26
C LEU A 54 -8.29 0.45 -2.57
N ALA A 55 -8.72 1.19 -1.53
CA ALA A 55 -9.20 2.55 -1.69
C ALA A 55 -8.10 3.49 -2.21
N SER A 56 -6.88 3.38 -1.69
CA SER A 56 -5.75 4.21 -2.14
C SER A 56 -5.33 3.90 -3.58
N MET A 57 -5.35 2.63 -3.98
CA MET A 57 -5.07 2.19 -5.36
C MET A 57 -6.08 2.76 -6.36
N ILE A 58 -7.38 2.65 -6.06
CA ILE A 58 -8.44 3.21 -6.91
C ILE A 58 -8.30 4.73 -6.97
N GLY A 59 -8.08 5.40 -5.84
CA GLY A 59 -7.87 6.84 -5.79
C GLY A 59 -6.69 7.29 -6.64
N ALA A 60 -5.56 6.58 -6.60
CA ALA A 60 -4.38 6.85 -7.41
C ALA A 60 -4.65 6.65 -8.90
N LEU A 61 -5.33 5.57 -9.29
CA LEU A 61 -5.75 5.34 -10.67
C LEU A 61 -6.64 6.50 -11.19
N VAL A 62 -7.66 6.86 -10.42
CA VAL A 62 -8.62 7.91 -10.81
C VAL A 62 -7.95 9.28 -10.92
N ALA A 63 -7.01 9.59 -10.01
CA ALA A 63 -6.24 10.82 -10.07
C ALA A 63 -5.31 10.88 -11.30
N SER A 64 -4.70 9.74 -11.66
CA SER A 64 -3.80 9.62 -12.81
C SER A 64 -4.55 9.56 -14.16
N PHE A 65 -5.69 8.89 -14.19
CA PHE A 65 -6.50 8.63 -15.40
C PHE A 65 -7.96 9.02 -15.21
N PRO A 66 -8.30 10.32 -15.05
CA PRO A 66 -9.65 10.77 -14.65
C PRO A 66 -10.75 10.44 -15.65
N ARG A 67 -10.41 10.08 -16.88
CA ARG A 67 -11.38 9.69 -17.91
C ARG A 67 -11.86 8.24 -17.77
N LYS A 68 -11.05 7.35 -17.20
CA LYS A 68 -11.36 5.92 -17.08
C LYS A 68 -12.60 5.62 -16.23
N PRO A 69 -12.72 6.10 -14.99
CA PRO A 69 -13.93 5.83 -14.20
C PRO A 69 -15.19 6.40 -14.86
N ARG A 70 -15.10 7.55 -15.51
CA ARG A 70 -16.24 8.15 -16.23
C ARG A 70 -16.72 7.27 -17.39
N GLN A 71 -15.79 6.65 -18.14
CA GLN A 71 -16.14 5.71 -19.21
C GLN A 71 -16.89 4.50 -18.66
N HIS A 72 -16.39 3.90 -17.57
CA HIS A 72 -17.04 2.75 -16.93
C HIS A 72 -18.42 3.09 -16.36
N LEU A 73 -18.54 4.23 -15.66
CA LEU A 73 -19.80 4.71 -15.10
C LEU A 73 -20.84 4.95 -16.21
N LYS A 74 -20.43 5.63 -17.30
CA LYS A 74 -21.32 5.91 -18.43
C LYS A 74 -21.77 4.61 -19.11
N ALA A 75 -20.86 3.68 -19.35
CA ALA A 75 -21.20 2.39 -19.97
C ALA A 75 -22.22 1.56 -19.16
N ARG A 76 -22.37 1.84 -17.86
CA ARG A 76 -23.31 1.18 -16.95
C ARG A 76 -24.50 2.06 -16.54
N GLY A 77 -24.67 3.25 -17.12
CA GLY A 77 -25.73 4.17 -16.76
C GLY A 77 -25.64 4.75 -15.34
N LYS A 78 -24.43 4.75 -14.76
CA LYS A 78 -24.14 5.20 -13.38
C LYS A 78 -23.37 6.52 -13.33
N ASP A 79 -23.35 7.28 -14.40
CA ASP A 79 -22.62 8.54 -14.53
C ASP A 79 -23.06 9.62 -13.52
N HIS A 80 -24.28 9.49 -12.98
CA HIS A 80 -24.80 10.37 -11.93
C HIS A 80 -24.16 10.15 -10.54
N MET A 81 -23.47 9.05 -10.31
CA MET A 81 -22.90 8.71 -8.99
C MET A 81 -21.79 9.68 -8.56
N PHE A 82 -20.99 10.17 -9.52
CA PHE A 82 -19.91 11.10 -9.25
C PHE A 82 -19.93 12.24 -10.27
N PRO A 83 -20.08 13.48 -9.82
CA PRO A 83 -20.14 14.64 -10.73
C PRO A 83 -18.82 14.86 -11.48
N ASN A 84 -17.68 14.45 -10.88
CA ASN A 84 -16.35 14.53 -11.48
C ASN A 84 -15.39 13.50 -10.87
N ALA A 85 -14.21 13.34 -11.46
CA ALA A 85 -13.20 12.40 -10.98
C ALA A 85 -12.70 12.75 -9.56
N ILE A 86 -12.59 14.02 -9.22
CA ILE A 86 -12.13 14.47 -7.90
C ILE A 86 -13.09 14.03 -6.79
N SER A 87 -14.40 14.00 -7.03
CA SER A 87 -15.36 13.52 -6.03
C SER A 87 -15.15 12.04 -5.72
N LEU A 88 -14.80 11.20 -6.70
CA LEU A 88 -14.44 9.81 -6.48
C LEU A 88 -13.08 9.68 -5.77
N VAL A 89 -12.07 10.48 -6.14
CA VAL A 89 -10.78 10.54 -5.43
C VAL A 89 -11.00 10.89 -3.96
N ASN A 90 -11.78 11.93 -3.66
CA ASN A 90 -12.07 12.33 -2.28
C ASN A 90 -12.80 11.22 -1.52
N ARG A 91 -13.72 10.51 -2.17
CA ARG A 91 -14.41 9.34 -1.57
C ARG A 91 -13.41 8.22 -1.23
N CYS A 92 -12.49 7.91 -2.14
CA CYS A 92 -11.43 6.93 -1.90
C CYS A 92 -10.55 7.34 -0.70
N GLN A 93 -10.15 8.62 -0.63
CA GLN A 93 -9.36 9.13 0.50
C GLN A 93 -10.13 9.03 1.83
N GLN A 94 -11.43 9.36 1.85
CA GLN A 94 -12.27 9.22 3.04
C GLN A 94 -12.35 7.78 3.53
N VAL A 95 -12.62 6.83 2.61
CA VAL A 95 -12.68 5.39 2.96
C VAL A 95 -11.32 4.89 3.45
N CYS A 96 -10.23 5.27 2.78
CA CYS A 96 -8.88 4.91 3.19
C CYS A 96 -8.54 5.42 4.59
N THR A 97 -8.81 6.70 4.88
CA THR A 97 -8.56 7.30 6.20
C THR A 97 -9.40 6.63 7.28
N ALA A 98 -10.68 6.38 7.02
CA ALA A 98 -11.57 5.71 7.96
C ALA A 98 -11.17 4.22 8.20
N ALA A 99 -10.67 3.53 7.17
CA ALA A 99 -10.17 2.17 7.28
C ALA A 99 -8.89 2.08 8.10
N ARG A 100 -7.98 3.05 7.94
CA ARG A 100 -6.74 3.15 8.74
C ARG A 100 -7.04 3.45 10.21
N GLY A 101 -8.02 4.31 10.48
CA GLY A 101 -8.36 4.76 11.82
C GLY A 101 -7.40 5.81 12.39
N ALA A 102 -7.75 6.36 13.56
CA ALA A 102 -6.88 7.26 14.29
C ALA A 102 -5.69 6.49 14.89
N GLY A 103 -4.50 7.11 14.90
CA GLY A 103 -3.31 6.50 15.51
C GLY A 103 -2.76 5.28 14.77
N TYR A 104 -3.13 5.05 13.50
CA TYR A 104 -2.71 3.86 12.78
C TYR A 104 -1.18 3.68 12.68
N LEU A 105 -0.40 4.76 12.74
CA LEU A 105 1.06 4.70 12.76
C LEU A 105 1.65 4.18 14.08
N GLU A 106 0.85 4.17 15.14
CA GLU A 106 1.24 3.65 16.46
C GLU A 106 1.06 2.12 16.56
N ARG A 107 0.51 1.50 15.53
CA ARG A 107 0.30 0.07 15.47
C ARG A 107 1.64 -0.67 15.34
N GLU A 108 1.80 -1.74 16.11
CA GLU A 108 2.98 -2.61 16.05
C GLU A 108 3.00 -3.53 14.82
N ASP A 109 1.82 -3.80 14.24
CA ASP A 109 1.60 -4.72 13.11
C ASP A 109 1.62 -4.04 11.74
N LEU A 110 2.26 -2.87 11.62
CA LEU A 110 2.45 -2.21 10.32
C LEU A 110 3.21 -3.11 9.36
N ASN A 111 2.76 -3.14 8.11
CA ASN A 111 3.33 -4.01 7.10
C ASN A 111 3.59 -3.27 5.77
N VAL A 112 4.11 -4.02 4.79
CA VAL A 112 4.46 -3.49 3.46
C VAL A 112 3.26 -2.89 2.72
N TYR A 113 2.05 -3.37 2.97
CA TYR A 113 0.83 -2.82 2.35
C TYR A 113 0.41 -1.49 2.96
N ASP A 114 0.73 -1.23 4.24
CA ASP A 114 0.55 0.09 4.85
C ASP A 114 1.47 1.12 4.19
N ALA A 115 2.72 0.75 3.90
CA ALA A 115 3.64 1.58 3.14
C ALA A 115 3.16 1.84 1.71
N ALA A 116 2.66 0.79 1.02
CA ALA A 116 2.08 0.92 -0.31
C ALA A 116 0.87 1.87 -0.31
N THR A 117 0.01 1.76 0.70
CA THR A 117 -1.14 2.65 0.87
C THR A 117 -0.71 4.11 1.00
N SER A 118 0.30 4.40 1.82
CA SER A 118 0.86 5.74 1.96
C SER A 118 1.47 6.24 0.65
N TYR A 119 2.17 5.38 -0.08
CA TYR A 119 2.68 5.73 -1.40
C TYR A 119 1.55 6.15 -2.37
N PHE A 120 0.47 5.39 -2.47
CA PHE A 120 -0.65 5.73 -3.36
C PHE A 120 -1.38 7.01 -2.92
N LEU A 121 -1.51 7.27 -1.62
CA LEU A 121 -2.01 8.55 -1.12
C LEU A 121 -1.08 9.72 -1.51
N GLY A 122 0.23 9.51 -1.48
CA GLY A 122 1.21 10.47 -1.98
C GLY A 122 1.05 10.71 -3.48
N LEU A 123 0.85 9.66 -4.27
CA LEU A 123 0.61 9.73 -5.70
C LEU A 123 -0.68 10.52 -6.03
N ILE A 124 -1.77 10.32 -5.27
CA ILE A 124 -2.97 11.14 -5.36
C ILE A 124 -2.63 12.62 -5.13
N GLY A 125 -1.83 12.92 -4.10
CA GLY A 125 -1.36 14.27 -3.82
C GLY A 125 -0.61 14.90 -5.00
N ALA A 126 0.27 14.14 -5.65
CA ALA A 126 1.02 14.56 -6.82
C ALA A 126 0.09 14.93 -7.99
N TYR A 127 -0.81 14.04 -8.38
CA TYR A 127 -1.72 14.25 -9.52
C TYR A 127 -2.84 15.27 -9.26
N THR A 128 -3.10 15.60 -7.98
CA THR A 128 -4.06 16.64 -7.59
C THR A 128 -3.40 17.96 -7.19
N PHE A 129 -2.10 18.10 -7.43
CA PHE A 129 -1.28 19.28 -7.10
C PHE A 129 -1.25 19.64 -5.61
N ARG A 130 -1.50 18.69 -4.74
CA ARG A 130 -1.43 18.83 -3.28
C ARG A 130 -0.02 18.47 -2.77
N TRP A 131 0.98 19.23 -3.15
CA TRP A 131 2.41 18.94 -2.95
C TRP A 131 2.80 18.67 -1.50
N ARG A 132 2.20 19.39 -0.54
CA ARG A 132 2.43 19.16 0.89
C ARG A 132 1.96 17.75 1.30
N GLN A 133 0.78 17.36 0.83
CA GLN A 133 0.18 16.05 1.12
C GLN A 133 1.02 14.92 0.48
N MET A 134 1.47 15.11 -0.75
CA MET A 134 2.38 14.19 -1.43
C MET A 134 3.63 13.92 -0.60
N ARG A 135 4.33 14.98 -0.17
CA ARG A 135 5.57 14.85 0.62
C ARG A 135 5.33 14.14 1.95
N LEU A 136 4.26 14.48 2.66
CA LEU A 136 3.91 13.83 3.93
C LEU A 136 3.72 12.32 3.76
N TYR A 137 2.91 11.90 2.79
CA TYR A 137 2.63 10.48 2.57
C TYR A 137 3.83 9.71 2.02
N PHE A 138 4.65 10.30 1.15
CA PHE A 138 5.88 9.66 0.71
C PHE A 138 6.89 9.51 1.85
N SER A 139 7.03 10.51 2.73
CA SER A 139 7.87 10.40 3.93
C SER A 139 7.36 9.34 4.89
N GLU A 140 6.05 9.23 5.05
CA GLU A 140 5.39 8.20 5.84
C GLU A 140 5.68 6.79 5.29
N ALA A 141 5.48 6.57 3.98
CA ALA A 141 5.80 5.30 3.33
C ALA A 141 7.27 4.89 3.55
N LEU A 142 8.18 5.86 3.42
CA LEU A 142 9.61 5.63 3.64
C LEU A 142 9.91 5.28 5.10
N SER A 143 9.26 5.94 6.06
CA SER A 143 9.40 5.67 7.48
C SER A 143 8.96 4.24 7.83
N ILE A 144 7.79 3.82 7.33
CA ILE A 144 7.29 2.44 7.52
C ILE A 144 8.28 1.42 6.96
N ILE A 145 8.75 1.59 5.71
CA ILE A 145 9.71 0.66 5.09
C ILE A 145 11.03 0.59 5.88
N ARG A 146 11.52 1.71 6.40
CA ARG A 146 12.73 1.73 7.23
C ARG A 146 12.52 0.99 8.55
N GLY A 147 11.37 1.19 9.19
CA GLY A 147 10.99 0.45 10.40
C GLY A 147 10.98 -1.05 10.18
N LEU A 148 10.30 -1.52 9.13
CA LEU A 148 10.24 -2.94 8.77
C LEU A 148 11.63 -3.54 8.54
N ARG A 149 12.53 -2.82 7.87
CA ARG A 149 13.91 -3.30 7.63
C ARG A 149 14.75 -3.36 8.92
N SER A 150 14.55 -2.41 9.82
CA SER A 150 15.25 -2.42 11.11
C SER A 150 14.86 -3.61 11.98
N HIS A 151 13.60 -3.98 11.98
CA HIS A 151 13.11 -5.17 12.69
C HIS A 151 13.73 -6.46 12.12
N VAL A 152 13.75 -6.64 10.80
CA VAL A 152 14.36 -7.80 10.15
C VAL A 152 15.84 -7.92 10.51
N SER A 153 16.59 -6.81 10.45
CA SER A 153 18.03 -6.83 10.79
C SER A 153 18.28 -7.16 12.27
N ALA A 154 17.42 -6.70 13.19
CA ALA A 154 17.53 -7.01 14.60
C ALA A 154 17.22 -8.49 14.90
N GLU A 155 16.21 -9.04 14.22
CA GLU A 155 15.89 -10.46 14.31
C GLU A 155 17.02 -11.34 13.76
N GLU A 156 17.58 -11.05 12.59
CA GLU A 156 18.71 -11.77 12.01
C GLU A 156 19.93 -11.76 12.94
N GLN A 157 20.23 -10.63 13.58
CA GLN A 157 21.31 -10.54 14.56
C GLN A 157 21.05 -11.39 15.81
N SER A 158 19.80 -11.40 16.30
CA SER A 158 19.40 -12.21 17.45
C SER A 158 19.53 -13.71 17.14
N TYR A 159 19.12 -14.14 15.94
CA TYR A 159 19.28 -15.53 15.49
C TYR A 159 20.75 -15.93 15.34
N ALA A 160 21.59 -15.06 14.79
CA ALA A 160 23.03 -15.31 14.66
C ALA A 160 23.72 -15.47 16.04
N GLN A 161 23.30 -14.64 17.02
CA GLN A 161 23.79 -14.76 18.39
C GLN A 161 23.34 -16.05 19.06
N LEU A 162 22.07 -16.42 18.95
CA LEU A 162 21.53 -17.68 19.49
C LEU A 162 22.20 -18.89 18.85
N ALA A 163 22.41 -18.88 17.53
CA ALA A 163 23.11 -19.93 16.81
C ALA A 163 24.58 -20.08 17.27
N SER A 164 25.27 -18.97 17.55
CA SER A 164 26.65 -18.98 18.06
C SER A 164 26.75 -19.50 19.50
N MET A 165 25.72 -19.28 20.32
CA MET A 165 25.65 -19.80 21.69
C MET A 165 25.27 -21.29 21.74
N SER A 166 24.45 -21.77 20.80
CA SER A 166 24.03 -23.18 20.74
C SER A 166 25.14 -24.12 20.22
N SER A 167 26.10 -23.60 19.48
CA SER A 167 27.27 -24.40 19.05
C SER A 167 28.26 -24.69 20.17
N ALA A 168 28.09 -24.07 21.35
CA ALA A 168 28.96 -24.28 22.51
C ALA A 168 28.42 -25.32 23.54
N SER A 169 27.22 -25.87 23.33
CA SER A 169 26.59 -26.85 24.25
C SER A 169 26.25 -28.11 23.47
N GLY A 170 26.76 -29.26 23.92
CA GLY A 170 26.63 -30.58 23.30
C GLY A 170 25.19 -31.09 23.17
N PRO A 171 25.00 -32.29 22.57
CA PRO A 171 23.73 -32.77 22.05
C PRO A 171 22.80 -33.27 23.14
N ASN A 172 21.86 -32.49 23.61
CA ASN A 172 20.69 -33.01 24.33
C ASN A 172 19.42 -32.32 23.77
N GLY A 173 18.57 -33.20 23.25
CA GLY A 173 17.35 -32.81 22.56
C GLY A 173 16.37 -32.02 23.44
N LEU A 174 15.96 -30.90 22.89
CA LEU A 174 14.73 -30.22 23.28
C LEU A 174 13.95 -29.92 22.01
N SER A 175 12.75 -30.47 22.00
CA SER A 175 11.76 -30.31 20.94
C SER A 175 11.52 -28.84 20.58
N HIS A 176 11.81 -28.49 19.35
CA HIS A 176 11.55 -27.21 18.71
C HIS A 176 10.06 -27.11 18.37
N ASP A 177 9.23 -26.78 19.34
CA ASP A 177 7.84 -26.39 19.09
C ASP A 177 7.64 -25.00 19.71
N GLY A 178 7.87 -23.92 18.95
CA GLY A 178 7.65 -22.58 19.48
C GLY A 178 8.20 -21.38 18.71
N LEU A 179 8.86 -21.53 17.58
CA LEU A 179 9.31 -20.36 16.80
C LEU A 179 8.77 -20.40 15.37
N ARG A 180 7.54 -19.89 15.19
CA ARG A 180 6.97 -19.59 13.88
C ARG A 180 7.40 -18.18 13.41
N ASN A 181 8.67 -17.92 13.24
CA ASN A 181 9.14 -16.82 12.41
C ASN A 181 10.17 -17.39 11.44
N GLY A 182 9.64 -17.95 10.33
CA GLY A 182 10.47 -18.27 9.17
C GLY A 182 11.10 -17.00 8.58
N PRO A 183 12.12 -17.12 7.72
CA PRO A 183 12.70 -15.96 7.05
C PRO A 183 11.59 -15.12 6.39
N PRO A 184 11.69 -13.77 6.41
CA PRO A 184 10.68 -12.91 5.87
C PRO A 184 10.36 -13.33 4.44
N ASP A 185 9.07 -13.47 4.12
CA ASP A 185 8.59 -13.90 2.83
C ASP A 185 9.26 -13.09 1.70
N TYR A 186 9.85 -13.79 0.74
CA TYR A 186 10.52 -13.19 -0.42
C TYR A 186 9.66 -12.13 -1.12
N ILE A 187 8.35 -12.35 -1.18
CA ILE A 187 7.40 -11.39 -1.76
C ILE A 187 7.41 -10.09 -0.96
N THR A 188 7.36 -10.16 0.36
CA THR A 188 7.39 -8.99 1.26
C THR A 188 8.70 -8.22 1.16
N GLN A 189 9.84 -8.91 1.08
CA GLN A 189 11.15 -8.27 0.89
C GLN A 189 11.21 -7.54 -0.45
N GLU A 190 10.78 -8.18 -1.52
CA GLU A 190 10.80 -7.61 -2.86
C GLU A 190 9.84 -6.41 -2.98
N LEU A 191 8.65 -6.49 -2.40
CA LEU A 191 7.72 -5.37 -2.33
C LEU A 191 8.31 -4.18 -1.55
N SER A 192 8.94 -4.45 -0.41
CA SER A 192 9.62 -3.42 0.40
C SER A 192 10.70 -2.71 -0.40
N ARG A 193 11.50 -3.45 -1.17
CA ARG A 193 12.55 -2.91 -2.03
C ARG A 193 11.96 -2.03 -3.14
N ARG A 194 10.90 -2.48 -3.80
CA ARG A 194 10.23 -1.75 -4.88
C ARG A 194 9.61 -0.45 -4.36
N ILE A 195 8.89 -0.50 -3.26
CA ILE A 195 8.28 0.68 -2.63
C ILE A 195 9.37 1.68 -2.24
N PHE A 196 10.46 1.21 -1.59
CA PHE A 196 11.57 2.09 -1.21
C PHE A 196 12.11 2.90 -2.40
N TRP A 197 12.46 2.22 -3.50
CA TRP A 197 13.01 2.91 -4.66
C TRP A 197 12.00 3.84 -5.34
N THR A 198 10.75 3.43 -5.43
CA THR A 198 9.69 4.24 -6.05
C THR A 198 9.42 5.51 -5.23
N VAL A 199 9.37 5.39 -3.90
CA VAL A 199 9.24 6.55 -2.99
C VAL A 199 10.47 7.45 -3.07
N PHE A 200 11.67 6.87 -3.07
CA PHE A 200 12.91 7.64 -3.15
C PHE A 200 12.98 8.50 -4.41
N VAL A 201 12.64 7.91 -5.56
CA VAL A 201 12.57 8.64 -6.84
C VAL A 201 11.49 9.73 -6.76
N GLY A 202 10.31 9.45 -6.24
CA GLY A 202 9.21 10.41 -6.08
C GLY A 202 9.59 11.61 -5.21
N LEU A 203 10.30 11.39 -4.09
CA LEU A 203 10.78 12.46 -3.22
C LEU A 203 11.87 13.29 -3.88
N ARG A 204 12.78 12.69 -4.63
CA ARG A 204 13.81 13.41 -5.38
C ARG A 204 13.21 14.31 -6.46
N TYR A 205 12.23 13.79 -7.20
CA TYR A 205 11.51 14.58 -8.18
C TYR A 205 10.77 15.78 -7.54
N ALA A 206 10.10 15.56 -6.43
CA ALA A 206 9.43 16.62 -5.68
C ALA A 206 10.36 17.71 -5.17
N SER A 207 11.60 17.35 -4.77
CA SER A 207 12.62 18.31 -4.32
C SER A 207 13.17 19.13 -5.49
N GLY A 208 13.35 18.52 -6.67
CA GLY A 208 13.81 19.21 -7.87
C GLY A 208 12.80 20.21 -8.43
N CYS A 209 11.50 19.89 -8.38
CA CYS A 209 10.46 20.83 -8.83
C CYS A 209 10.37 22.10 -7.96
N HIS A 210 10.81 22.06 -6.71
CA HIS A 210 10.79 23.24 -5.84
C HIS A 210 11.89 24.26 -6.19
N SER A 211 13.00 23.81 -6.74
CA SER A 211 14.11 24.70 -7.16
C SER A 211 13.82 25.45 -8.46
N LEU A 212 12.78 25.08 -9.20
CA LEU A 212 12.38 25.70 -10.46
C LEU A 212 11.28 26.76 -10.30
N VAL A 213 10.72 26.93 -9.10
CA VAL A 213 9.59 27.83 -8.81
C VAL A 213 10.02 28.99 -7.88
N GLN A 214 11.28 29.04 -7.48
CA GLN A 214 11.93 30.22 -6.85
C GLN A 214 12.75 30.99 -7.89
#